data_1481d642ddf6d439659d16dfee38bd9f
#
_entry.id   1481d642ddf6d439659d16dfee38bd9f
#
_cell.length_a   1.000
_cell.length_b   1.000
_cell.length_c   1.000
_cell.angle_alpha   90.00
_cell.angle_beta   90.00
_cell.angle_gamma   90.00
#
_symmetry.space_group_name_H-M   'P 1'
#
loop_
_entity.id
_entity.type
_entity.pdbx_description
1 polymer ?
#
loop_
_entity_poly.entity_id
_entity_poly.type
_entity_poly.pdbx_seq_one_letter_code
_entity_poly.pdbx_strand_id
1 'polypeptide(L)'
;MDLFDLKVVGWNYGLNMTDDLVIDAFKKVLINRGLNEDGIFHSDRGNQYTSNDFEQLLIDLKIKHSYSKKGYPYDNASMESFNDILKKEEVNVNNYETFEEAKLAIFEFIESWYNNKRIHSTIGYITPNEKYNNYIANLALA
;
A
#
# COMPACT_ATOMS: atom_id res chain seq x y z
N MET A 1 0.18 -0.09 1.93
CA MET A 1 1.06 -1.28 2.11
C MET A 1 0.93 -1.76 3.54
N ASP A 2 0.87 -3.07 3.75
CA ASP A 2 0.98 -3.68 5.07
C ASP A 2 2.47 -3.89 5.41
N LEU A 3 2.91 -3.41 6.57
CA LEU A 3 4.34 -3.45 6.94
C LEU A 3 4.78 -4.82 7.48
N PHE A 4 3.85 -5.71 7.81
CA PHE A 4 4.18 -7.06 8.27
C PHE A 4 4.67 -7.97 7.13
N ASP A 5 4.02 -7.90 5.99
CA ASP A 5 4.28 -8.76 4.84
C ASP A 5 4.70 -8.00 3.58
N LEU A 6 4.75 -6.68 3.63
CA LEU A 6 5.04 -5.77 2.52
C LEU A 6 4.04 -5.83 1.36
N LYS A 7 2.86 -6.43 1.58
CA LYS A 7 1.82 -6.50 0.56
C LYS A 7 1.20 -5.14 0.29
N VAL A 8 1.04 -4.79 -0.97
CA VAL A 8 0.21 -3.65 -1.38
C VAL A 8 -1.25 -4.10 -1.31
N VAL A 9 -1.94 -3.70 -0.25
CA VAL A 9 -3.30 -4.16 0.08
C VAL A 9 -4.40 -3.25 -0.43
N GLY A 10 -4.06 -2.02 -0.78
CA GLY A 10 -4.98 -1.06 -1.41
C GLY A 10 -4.20 0.02 -2.14
N TRP A 11 -4.66 0.35 -3.33
CA TRP A 11 -4.08 1.38 -4.18
C TRP A 11 -5.14 1.96 -5.11
N ASN A 12 -4.88 3.15 -5.60
CA ASN A 12 -5.71 3.78 -6.61
C ASN A 12 -4.84 4.54 -7.60
N TYR A 13 -5.35 4.80 -8.79
CA TYR A 13 -4.65 5.47 -9.87
C TYR A 13 -5.56 6.56 -10.46
N GLY A 14 -5.07 7.78 -10.53
CA GLY A 14 -5.83 8.93 -10.99
C GLY A 14 -4.94 10.01 -11.59
N LEU A 15 -5.53 10.89 -12.38
CA LEU A 15 -4.85 12.02 -13.01
C LEU A 15 -4.51 13.13 -12.00
N ASN A 16 -5.27 13.24 -10.92
CA ASN A 16 -5.11 14.26 -9.90
C ASN A 16 -4.98 13.62 -8.53
N MET A 17 -4.11 14.19 -7.70
CA MET A 17 -3.93 13.74 -6.31
C MET A 17 -4.99 14.41 -5.43
N THR A 18 -6.16 13.79 -5.33
CA THR A 18 -7.31 14.24 -4.54
C THR A 18 -7.48 13.42 -3.27
N ASP A 19 -8.25 13.94 -2.32
CA ASP A 19 -8.58 13.22 -1.09
C ASP A 19 -9.37 11.95 -1.41
N ASP A 20 -10.30 12.00 -2.38
CA ASP A 20 -11.05 10.83 -2.86
C ASP A 20 -10.15 9.71 -3.35
N LEU A 21 -9.03 10.03 -4.01
CA LEU A 21 -8.08 9.03 -4.48
C LEU A 21 -7.52 8.21 -3.32
N VAL A 22 -7.17 8.87 -2.22
CA VAL A 22 -6.64 8.24 -1.01
C VAL A 22 -7.72 7.47 -0.27
N ILE A 23 -8.92 8.07 -0.12
CA ILE A 23 -10.07 7.45 0.52
C ILE A 23 -10.45 6.14 -0.19
N ASP A 24 -10.50 6.15 -1.51
CA ASP A 24 -10.83 4.96 -2.30
C ASP A 24 -9.73 3.90 -2.24
N ALA A 25 -8.45 4.30 -2.23
CA ALA A 25 -7.36 3.36 -2.00
C ALA A 25 -7.48 2.70 -0.61
N PHE A 26 -7.84 3.50 0.41
CA PHE A 26 -8.01 2.99 1.77
C PHE A 26 -9.24 2.08 1.92
N LYS A 27 -10.36 2.40 1.28
CA LYS A 27 -11.54 1.50 1.23
C LYS A 27 -11.20 0.12 0.67
N LYS A 28 -10.30 0.04 -0.32
CA LYS A 28 -9.82 -1.25 -0.84
C LYS A 28 -9.02 -2.04 0.20
N VAL A 29 -8.29 -1.37 1.10
CA VAL A 29 -7.62 -2.04 2.23
C VAL A 29 -8.65 -2.72 3.13
N LEU A 30 -9.76 -2.06 3.44
CA LEU A 30 -10.83 -2.63 4.27
C LEU A 30 -11.43 -3.89 3.65
N ILE A 31 -11.62 -3.88 2.32
CA ILE A 31 -12.17 -5.02 1.58
C ILE A 31 -11.17 -6.18 1.52
N ASN A 32 -9.90 -5.89 1.20
CA ASN A 32 -8.90 -6.90 0.88
C ASN A 32 -8.27 -7.53 2.13
N ARG A 33 -8.19 -6.80 3.24
CA ARG A 33 -7.48 -7.24 4.45
C ARG A 33 -8.37 -7.25 5.68
N GLY A 34 -9.35 -6.36 5.75
CA GLY A 34 -9.97 -5.96 7.01
C GLY A 34 -8.97 -5.19 7.89
N LEU A 35 -9.46 -4.47 8.86
CA LEU A 35 -8.62 -3.80 9.86
C LEU A 35 -9.19 -4.07 11.24
N ASN A 36 -8.30 -4.32 12.20
CA ASN A 36 -8.67 -4.40 13.60
C ASN A 36 -8.86 -2.98 14.17
N GLU A 37 -9.69 -2.81 15.18
CA GLU A 37 -9.96 -1.54 15.86
C GLU A 37 -8.71 -0.85 16.45
N ASP A 38 -7.61 -1.59 16.64
CA ASP A 38 -6.31 -1.06 17.09
C ASP A 38 -5.30 -0.84 15.94
N GLY A 39 -5.76 -0.89 14.70
CA GLY A 39 -4.93 -0.67 13.52
C GLY A 39 -4.28 0.71 13.54
N ILE A 40 -3.06 0.79 13.01
CA ILE A 40 -2.34 2.05 12.83
C ILE A 40 -2.18 2.29 11.34
N PHE A 41 -2.72 3.41 10.86
CA PHE A 41 -2.40 3.93 9.53
C PHE A 41 -1.24 4.91 9.66
N HIS A 42 -0.17 4.66 8.90
CA HIS A 42 1.00 5.55 8.86
C HIS A 42 1.12 6.22 7.50
N SER A 43 1.33 7.53 7.48
CA SER A 43 1.56 8.30 6.25
C SER A 43 2.61 9.40 6.44
N ASP A 44 3.04 9.99 5.35
CA ASP A 44 3.64 11.31 5.40
C ASP A 44 2.57 12.38 5.71
N ARG A 45 2.96 13.65 5.67
CA ARG A 45 2.06 14.78 5.91
C ARG A 45 1.55 15.42 4.62
N GLY A 46 1.34 14.61 3.57
CA GLY A 46 0.70 15.08 2.35
C GLY A 46 -0.70 15.60 2.63
N ASN A 47 -1.12 16.66 1.94
CA ASN A 47 -2.42 17.32 2.19
C ASN A 47 -3.60 16.35 2.09
N GLN A 48 -3.53 15.39 1.19
CA GLN A 48 -4.55 14.36 0.99
C GLN A 48 -4.72 13.42 2.19
N TYR A 49 -3.65 13.20 2.98
CA TYR A 49 -3.69 12.37 4.20
C TYR A 49 -4.09 13.18 5.45
N THR A 50 -4.04 14.50 5.37
CA THR A 50 -4.42 15.42 6.45
C THR A 50 -5.76 16.11 6.18
N SER A 51 -6.49 15.66 5.16
CA SER A 51 -7.82 16.19 4.87
C SER A 51 -8.83 15.80 5.94
N ASN A 52 -9.81 16.67 6.19
CA ASN A 52 -10.84 16.42 7.19
C ASN A 52 -11.62 15.13 6.89
N ASP A 53 -11.90 14.84 5.62
CA ASP A 53 -12.69 13.68 5.21
C ASP A 53 -11.92 12.37 5.46
N PHE A 54 -10.60 12.36 5.19
CA PHE A 54 -9.78 11.18 5.46
C PHE A 54 -9.58 10.96 6.96
N GLU A 55 -9.32 12.02 7.72
CA GLU A 55 -9.22 11.95 9.19
C GLU A 55 -10.53 11.46 9.82
N GLN A 56 -11.67 11.96 9.36
CA GLN A 56 -12.97 11.51 9.85
C GLN A 56 -13.20 10.03 9.56
N LEU A 57 -12.83 9.56 8.37
CA LEU A 57 -12.91 8.14 8.02
C LEU A 57 -12.10 7.26 8.98
N LEU A 58 -10.86 7.66 9.32
CA LEU A 58 -10.03 6.91 10.27
C LEU A 58 -10.63 6.91 11.69
N ILE A 59 -11.18 8.04 12.13
CA ILE A 59 -11.86 8.16 13.43
C ILE A 59 -13.07 7.23 13.51
N ASP A 60 -13.93 7.24 12.47
CA ASP A 60 -15.13 6.39 12.41
C ASP A 60 -14.78 4.89 12.44
N LEU A 61 -13.65 4.53 11.88
CA LEU A 61 -13.11 3.16 11.88
C LEU A 61 -12.25 2.83 13.12
N LYS A 62 -12.08 3.77 14.04
CA LYS A 62 -11.22 3.65 15.24
C LYS A 62 -9.76 3.30 14.94
N ILE A 63 -9.26 3.78 13.81
CA ILE A 63 -7.88 3.56 13.36
C ILE A 63 -7.03 4.75 13.78
N LYS A 64 -5.89 4.48 14.40
CA LYS A 64 -4.94 5.52 14.80
C LYS A 64 -4.16 6.02 13.60
N HIS A 65 -4.12 7.33 13.40
CA HIS A 65 -3.25 7.95 12.40
C HIS A 65 -1.88 8.27 13.00
N SER A 66 -0.83 7.78 12.39
CA SER A 66 0.56 8.07 12.70
C SER A 66 1.22 8.79 11.53
N TYR A 67 2.02 9.80 11.82
CA TYR A 67 2.68 10.61 10.79
C TYR A 67 4.18 10.48 10.83
N SER A 68 4.80 10.43 9.67
CA SER A 68 6.25 10.59 9.54
C SER A 68 6.72 11.91 10.13
N LYS A 69 7.84 11.88 10.84
CA LYS A 69 8.49 13.09 11.33
C LYS A 69 9.07 13.87 10.16
N LYS A 70 8.84 15.18 10.14
CA LYS A 70 9.37 16.05 9.09
C LYS A 70 10.89 15.92 8.97
N GLY A 71 11.39 15.58 7.77
CA GLY A 71 12.81 15.40 7.50
C GLY A 71 13.40 14.05 7.94
N TYR A 72 12.57 13.06 8.27
CA TYR A 72 12.99 11.69 8.62
C TYR A 72 12.50 10.69 7.56
N PRO A 73 13.32 10.41 6.53
CA PRO A 73 12.90 9.50 5.44
C PRO A 73 12.72 8.05 5.91
N TYR A 74 13.40 7.64 6.98
CA TYR A 74 13.29 6.27 7.52
C TYR A 74 11.88 5.90 8.00
N ASP A 75 11.07 6.89 8.38
CA ASP A 75 9.71 6.65 8.87
C ASP A 75 8.78 6.12 7.76
N ASN A 76 9.10 6.38 6.47
CA ASN A 76 8.30 5.91 5.32
C ASN A 76 9.12 5.04 4.34
N ALA A 77 10.21 4.45 4.81
CA ALA A 77 11.17 3.73 3.97
C ALA A 77 10.55 2.59 3.15
N SER A 78 9.55 1.88 3.69
CA SER A 78 8.87 0.79 2.98
C SER A 78 8.09 1.29 1.76
N MET A 79 7.39 2.42 1.88
CA MET A 79 6.68 3.04 0.75
C MET A 79 7.64 3.66 -0.26
N GLU A 80 8.71 4.30 0.19
CA GLU A 80 9.75 4.82 -0.70
C GLU A 80 10.40 3.69 -1.49
N SER A 81 10.74 2.58 -0.83
CA SER A 81 11.27 1.38 -1.48
C SER A 81 10.31 0.80 -2.51
N PHE A 82 9.01 0.70 -2.18
CA PHE A 82 7.99 0.25 -3.13
C PHE A 82 7.90 1.18 -4.35
N ASN A 83 7.85 2.49 -4.13
CA ASN A 83 7.79 3.47 -5.22
C ASN A 83 9.03 3.40 -6.13
N ASP A 84 10.20 3.18 -5.56
CA ASP A 84 11.44 2.98 -6.30
C ASP A 84 11.41 1.71 -7.15
N ILE A 85 10.89 0.62 -6.59
CA ILE A 85 10.71 -0.66 -7.30
C ILE A 85 9.73 -0.47 -8.45
N LEU A 86 8.55 0.10 -8.19
CA LEU A 86 7.53 0.36 -9.21
C LEU A 86 8.11 1.21 -10.36
N LYS A 87 8.85 2.27 -10.04
CA LYS A 87 9.48 3.12 -11.06
C LYS A 87 10.51 2.36 -11.87
N LYS A 88 11.40 1.61 -11.22
CA LYS A 88 12.53 0.93 -11.88
C LYS A 88 12.11 -0.30 -12.67
N GLU A 89 11.16 -1.08 -12.15
CA GLU A 89 10.79 -2.38 -12.71
C GLU A 89 9.59 -2.28 -13.67
N GLU A 90 8.79 -1.19 -13.61
CA GLU A 90 7.61 -1.02 -14.45
C GLU A 90 7.58 0.35 -15.19
N VAL A 91 7.52 1.46 -14.46
CA VAL A 91 7.17 2.76 -15.06
C VAL A 91 8.26 3.29 -15.99
N ASN A 92 9.54 3.17 -15.63
CA ASN A 92 10.65 3.73 -16.41
C ASN A 92 11.10 2.83 -17.57
N VAL A 93 10.64 1.58 -17.60
CA VAL A 93 11.03 0.61 -18.64
C VAL A 93 9.96 0.47 -19.72
N ASN A 94 8.77 1.00 -19.51
CA ASN A 94 7.64 0.96 -20.42
C ASN A 94 7.22 2.36 -20.87
N ASN A 95 6.61 2.44 -22.06
CA ASN A 95 5.94 3.64 -22.56
C ASN A 95 4.45 3.33 -22.71
N TYR A 96 3.60 4.16 -22.13
CA TYR A 96 2.15 4.01 -22.18
C TYR A 96 1.56 5.07 -23.11
N GLU A 97 0.69 4.68 -24.00
CA GLU A 97 0.03 5.59 -24.93
C GLU A 97 -1.25 6.20 -24.33
N THR A 98 -1.86 5.49 -23.37
CA THR A 98 -3.11 5.91 -22.73
C THR A 98 -3.05 5.76 -21.21
N PHE A 99 -3.94 6.48 -20.54
CA PHE A 99 -4.14 6.36 -19.09
C PHE A 99 -4.58 4.95 -18.68
N GLU A 100 -5.48 4.36 -19.45
CA GLU A 100 -6.02 3.00 -19.24
C GLU A 100 -4.93 1.94 -19.37
N GLU A 101 -4.05 2.09 -20.35
CA GLU A 101 -2.90 1.20 -20.52
C GLU A 101 -1.95 1.28 -19.32
N ALA A 102 -1.57 2.48 -18.88
CA ALA A 102 -0.75 2.67 -17.70
C ALA A 102 -1.41 2.09 -16.43
N LYS A 103 -2.71 2.31 -16.27
CA LYS A 103 -3.49 1.78 -15.14
C LYS A 103 -3.50 0.25 -15.13
N LEU A 104 -3.69 -0.39 -16.28
CA LEU A 104 -3.69 -1.85 -16.40
C LEU A 104 -2.30 -2.42 -16.10
N ALA A 105 -1.24 -1.82 -16.64
CA ALA A 105 0.13 -2.26 -16.40
C ALA A 105 0.51 -2.16 -14.92
N ILE A 106 0.17 -1.05 -14.25
CA ILE A 106 0.38 -0.88 -12.81
C ILE A 106 -0.44 -1.90 -12.00
N PHE A 107 -1.69 -2.19 -12.43
CA PHE A 107 -2.50 -3.23 -11.81
C PHE A 107 -1.81 -4.60 -11.91
N GLU A 108 -1.38 -5.01 -13.09
CA GLU A 108 -0.69 -6.28 -13.31
C GLU A 108 0.63 -6.35 -12.53
N PHE A 109 1.37 -5.25 -12.50
CA PHE A 109 2.60 -5.16 -11.72
C PHE A 109 2.34 -5.39 -10.23
N ILE A 110 1.37 -4.70 -9.63
CA ILE A 110 1.09 -4.80 -8.19
C ILE A 110 0.51 -6.17 -7.86
N GLU A 111 -0.57 -6.57 -8.56
CA GLU A 111 -1.36 -7.74 -8.16
C GLU A 111 -0.72 -9.06 -8.60
N SER A 112 -0.07 -9.09 -9.77
CA SER A 112 0.50 -10.33 -10.30
C SER A 112 1.98 -10.49 -10.01
N TRP A 113 2.76 -9.42 -10.15
CA TRP A 113 4.20 -9.47 -9.98
C TRP A 113 4.64 -9.18 -8.55
N TYR A 114 4.39 -7.97 -8.04
CA TYR A 114 4.89 -7.52 -6.74
C TYR A 114 4.37 -8.37 -5.58
N ASN A 115 3.06 -8.55 -5.50
CA ASN A 115 2.44 -9.27 -4.40
C ASN A 115 2.63 -10.80 -4.48
N ASN A 116 2.78 -11.39 -5.68
CA ASN A 116 2.72 -12.84 -5.89
C ASN A 116 4.01 -13.49 -6.40
N LYS A 117 4.94 -12.73 -6.99
CA LYS A 117 6.15 -13.31 -7.62
C LYS A 117 7.44 -12.70 -7.11
N ARG A 118 7.40 -11.40 -6.74
CA ARG A 118 8.59 -10.72 -6.27
C ARG A 118 8.94 -11.14 -4.86
N ILE A 119 10.14 -11.70 -4.67
CA ILE A 119 10.67 -12.06 -3.35
C ILE A 119 11.34 -10.86 -2.67
N HIS A 120 11.26 -10.80 -1.35
CA HIS A 120 11.85 -9.73 -0.54
C HIS A 120 12.72 -10.29 0.58
N SER A 121 13.98 -9.82 0.66
CA SER A 121 14.94 -10.28 1.68
C SER A 121 14.47 -9.96 3.10
N THR A 122 13.82 -8.83 3.30
CA THR A 122 13.35 -8.37 4.62
C THR A 122 12.26 -9.25 5.24
N ILE A 123 11.54 -10.02 4.43
CA ILE A 123 10.51 -10.97 4.90
C ILE A 123 10.91 -12.43 4.72
N GLY A 124 12.21 -12.71 4.47
CA GLY A 124 12.75 -14.05 4.41
C GLY A 124 12.85 -14.64 3.01
N TYR A 125 13.05 -13.83 1.98
CA TYR A 125 13.16 -14.23 0.57
C TYR A 125 11.93 -14.97 0.04
N ILE A 126 10.76 -14.58 0.52
CA ILE A 126 9.46 -15.05 0.03
C ILE A 126 8.66 -13.85 -0.52
N THR A 127 7.53 -14.14 -1.16
CA THR A 127 6.63 -13.11 -1.67
C THR A 127 5.74 -12.54 -0.56
N PRO A 128 5.19 -11.32 -0.72
CA PRO A 128 4.20 -10.77 0.20
C PRO A 128 3.01 -11.70 0.47
N ASN A 129 2.46 -12.32 -0.56
CA ASN A 129 1.35 -13.26 -0.40
C ASN A 129 1.74 -14.54 0.31
N GLU A 130 2.91 -15.11 0.06
CA GLU A 130 3.42 -16.27 0.81
C GLU A 130 3.58 -15.94 2.30
N LYS A 131 4.14 -14.77 2.62
CA LYS A 131 4.28 -14.32 4.01
C LYS A 131 2.93 -14.25 4.71
N TYR A 132 1.94 -13.64 4.06
CA TYR A 132 0.57 -13.55 4.60
C TYR A 132 -0.07 -14.92 4.77
N ASN A 133 -0.01 -15.78 3.74
CA ASN A 133 -0.62 -17.11 3.79
C ASN A 133 -0.01 -17.99 4.88
N ASN A 134 1.30 -17.92 5.08
CA ASN A 134 1.99 -18.62 6.17
C ASN A 134 1.52 -18.13 7.55
N TYR A 135 1.30 -16.83 7.70
CA TYR A 135 0.75 -16.26 8.94
C TYR A 135 -0.66 -16.78 9.22
N ILE A 136 -1.55 -16.72 8.22
CA ILE A 136 -2.94 -17.22 8.38
C ILE A 136 -2.98 -18.72 8.68
N ALA A 137 -2.14 -19.52 8.00
CA ALA A 137 -2.05 -20.95 8.26
C ALA A 137 -1.61 -21.25 9.70
N ASN A 138 -0.66 -20.49 10.24
CA ASN A 138 -0.19 -20.64 11.62
C ASN A 138 -1.27 -20.22 12.65
N LEU A 139 -2.06 -19.18 12.35
CA LEU A 139 -3.19 -18.80 13.22
C LEU A 139 -4.27 -19.88 13.29
N ALA A 140 -4.51 -20.59 12.19
CA ALA A 140 -5.50 -21.66 12.14
C ALA A 140 -5.07 -22.94 12.91
N LEU A 141 -3.78 -23.04 13.22
CA LEU A 141 -3.20 -24.17 13.97
C LEU A 141 -3.04 -23.88 15.48
N ALA A 142 -3.21 -22.63 15.88
CA ALA A 142 -3.04 -22.17 17.26
C ALA A 142 -4.37 -22.19 18.04
#